data_1e0ad3a0eecd54568a07a450a83a479b
#
_entry.id   1e0ad3a0eecd54568a07a450a83a479b
#
_cell.length_a   1.000
_cell.length_b   1.000
_cell.length_c   1.000
_cell.angle_alpha   90.00
_cell.angle_beta   90.00
_cell.angle_gamma   90.00
#
_symmetry.space_group_name_H-M   'P 1'
#
loop_
_entity.id
_entity.type
_entity.pdbx_description
1 polymer ?
#
loop_
_entity_poly.entity_id
_entity_poly.type
_entity_poly.pdbx_seq_one_letter_code
_entity_poly.pdbx_strand_id
1 'polypeptide(L)'
;MLYDISCGGIAVRSLPASFYLAFGESYSSTLFLPGTSGLQIMLQARNAFMITLLNGETTQRAGFAFVNPPESILATIQRYILTLERQHRSRGGRGR
;
A
#
# COMPACT_ATOMS: atom_id res chain seq x y z
N MET A 1 -4.32 5.87 -3.97
CA MET A 1 -3.84 6.32 -2.65
C MET A 1 -3.44 5.13 -1.79
N LEU A 2 -2.29 5.19 -1.20
CA LEU A 2 -1.79 4.14 -0.33
C LEU A 2 -2.59 4.10 0.96
N TYR A 3 -3.09 2.92 1.34
CA TYR A 3 -3.89 2.73 2.53
C TYR A 3 -3.10 1.97 3.59
N ASP A 4 -2.32 0.97 3.18
CA ASP A 4 -1.59 0.13 4.10
C ASP A 4 -0.38 -0.44 3.37
N ILE A 5 0.67 -0.75 4.11
CA ILE A 5 1.89 -1.32 3.56
C ILE A 5 2.44 -2.36 4.53
N SER A 6 2.96 -3.45 3.96
CA SER A 6 3.63 -4.49 4.71
C SER A 6 4.82 -4.97 3.90
N CYS A 7 5.58 -5.93 4.43
CA CYS A 7 6.71 -6.49 3.69
C CYS A 7 6.26 -7.32 2.49
N GLY A 8 5.00 -7.75 2.45
CA GLY A 8 4.48 -8.57 1.37
C GLY A 8 3.77 -7.80 0.27
N GLY A 9 3.31 -6.58 0.56
CA GLY A 9 2.56 -5.84 -0.42
C GLY A 9 1.95 -4.57 0.11
N ILE A 10 1.05 -4.00 -0.68
CA ILE A 10 0.36 -2.76 -0.32
C ILE A 10 -1.14 -2.92 -0.53
N ALA A 11 -1.90 -2.10 0.16
CA ALA A 11 -3.32 -1.93 -0.10
C ALA A 11 -3.56 -0.47 -0.50
N VAL A 12 -4.43 -0.29 -1.47
CA VAL A 12 -4.76 1.03 -2.01
C VAL A 12 -6.26 1.18 -1.90
N ARG A 13 -6.73 2.36 -1.53
CA ARG A 13 -8.16 2.64 -1.53
C ARG A 13 -8.42 3.94 -2.27
N SER A 14 -9.69 4.22 -2.49
CA SER A 14 -10.14 5.39 -3.23
C SER A 14 -9.84 5.29 -4.72
N LEU A 15 -9.72 4.06 -5.22
CA LEU A 15 -9.68 3.85 -6.66
C LEU A 15 -11.08 4.07 -7.23
N PRO A 16 -11.19 4.65 -8.43
CA PRO A 16 -12.50 4.78 -9.06
C PRO A 16 -13.17 3.41 -9.23
N ALA A 17 -14.48 3.34 -9.00
CA ALA A 17 -15.22 2.09 -9.15
C ALA A 17 -15.09 1.52 -10.56
N SER A 18 -14.89 2.38 -11.54
CA SER A 18 -14.72 1.98 -12.94
C SER A 18 -13.31 1.49 -13.26
N PHE A 19 -12.39 1.62 -12.32
CA PHE A 19 -11.01 1.18 -12.53
C PHE A 19 -10.97 -0.35 -12.57
N TYR A 20 -10.49 -0.89 -13.67
CA TYR A 20 -10.44 -2.34 -13.86
C TYR A 20 -9.06 -2.89 -13.50
N LEU A 21 -9.05 -3.92 -12.66
CA LEU A 21 -7.82 -4.61 -12.28
C LEU A 21 -7.87 -6.03 -12.82
N ALA A 22 -6.83 -6.42 -13.54
CA ALA A 22 -6.66 -7.80 -14.00
C ALA A 22 -5.88 -8.55 -12.94
N PHE A 23 -6.55 -9.40 -12.18
CA PHE A 23 -5.89 -10.16 -11.12
C PHE A 23 -4.88 -11.13 -11.71
N GLY A 24 -3.74 -11.24 -11.03
CA GLY A 24 -2.64 -12.05 -11.51
C GLY A 24 -1.70 -11.31 -12.45
N GLU A 25 -2.13 -10.17 -12.98
CA GLU A 25 -1.27 -9.34 -13.83
C GLU A 25 -0.32 -8.52 -12.98
N SER A 26 0.88 -8.29 -13.53
CA SER A 26 1.91 -7.50 -12.86
C SER A 26 1.95 -6.11 -13.45
N TYR A 27 2.11 -5.13 -12.58
CA TYR A 27 2.15 -3.72 -12.96
C TYR A 27 3.45 -3.11 -12.48
N SER A 28 4.16 -2.43 -13.39
CA SER A 28 5.34 -1.65 -13.02
C SER A 28 4.85 -0.37 -12.34
N SER A 29 5.36 -0.10 -11.15
CA SER A 29 4.87 1.01 -10.35
C SER A 29 6.01 1.75 -9.70
N THR A 30 5.73 3.00 -9.31
CA THR A 30 6.64 3.77 -8.48
C THR A 30 5.95 4.03 -7.15
N LEU A 31 6.58 3.57 -6.09
CA LEU A 31 6.06 3.74 -4.74
C LEU A 31 6.74 4.93 -4.09
N PHE A 32 5.96 5.94 -3.73
CA PHE A 32 6.49 7.16 -3.12
C PHE A 32 6.31 7.08 -1.62
N LEU A 33 7.41 6.85 -0.92
CA LEU A 33 7.43 6.86 0.54
C LEU A 33 8.18 8.10 1.02
N PRO A 34 7.77 8.69 2.15
CA PRO A 34 8.50 9.82 2.71
C PRO A 34 9.98 9.49 2.90
N GLY A 35 10.84 10.42 2.52
CA GLY A 35 12.29 10.21 2.62
C GLY A 35 12.90 9.45 1.47
N THR A 36 12.11 9.11 0.44
CA THR A 36 12.63 8.46 -0.75
C THR A 36 12.27 9.26 -1.99
N SER A 37 13.02 9.02 -3.06
CA SER A 37 12.76 9.67 -4.35
C SER A 37 11.83 8.85 -5.24
N GLY A 38 11.28 7.78 -4.70
CA GLY A 38 10.45 6.87 -5.44
C GLY A 38 11.12 5.51 -5.60
N LEU A 39 10.37 4.45 -5.34
CA LEU A 39 10.88 3.10 -5.42
C LEU A 39 10.20 2.39 -6.59
N GLN A 40 11.00 1.94 -7.54
CA GLN A 40 10.51 1.17 -8.68
C GLN A 40 10.21 -0.25 -8.22
N ILE A 41 8.96 -0.68 -8.39
CA ILE A 41 8.57 -2.00 -7.89
C ILE A 41 7.48 -2.59 -8.79
N MET A 42 7.50 -3.92 -8.91
CA MET A 42 6.44 -4.63 -9.62
C MET A 42 5.38 -5.06 -8.62
N LEU A 43 4.13 -4.81 -8.96
CA LEU A 43 2.99 -5.16 -8.13
C LEU A 43 2.09 -6.12 -8.89
N GLN A 44 1.52 -7.10 -8.17
CA GLN A 44 0.55 -8.01 -8.74
C GLN A 44 -0.78 -7.82 -8.03
N ALA A 45 -1.83 -7.57 -8.79
CA ALA A 45 -3.16 -7.38 -8.23
C ALA A 45 -3.67 -8.71 -7.67
N ARG A 46 -4.09 -8.71 -6.39
CA ARG A 46 -4.51 -9.92 -5.70
C ARG A 46 -5.99 -9.92 -5.32
N ASN A 47 -6.53 -8.78 -4.95
CA ASN A 47 -7.93 -8.69 -4.58
C ASN A 47 -8.44 -7.26 -4.75
N ALA A 48 -9.75 -7.13 -4.81
CA ALA A 48 -10.39 -5.82 -4.85
C ALA A 48 -11.77 -5.93 -4.22
N PHE A 49 -12.17 -4.89 -3.49
CA PHE A 49 -13.45 -4.83 -2.83
C PHE A 49 -14.10 -3.49 -3.12
N MET A 50 -15.41 -3.51 -3.33
CA MET A 50 -16.19 -2.28 -3.40
C MET A 50 -16.59 -1.91 -1.98
N ILE A 51 -16.39 -0.64 -1.63
CA ILE A 51 -16.71 -0.13 -0.31
C ILE A 51 -17.68 1.03 -0.48
N THR A 52 -18.76 1.02 0.30
CA THR A 52 -19.70 2.13 0.32
C THR A 52 -19.35 3.03 1.50
N LEU A 53 -19.04 4.28 1.21
CA LEU A 53 -18.67 5.26 2.23
C LEU A 53 -19.93 5.79 2.93
N LEU A 54 -19.72 6.47 4.05
CA LEU A 54 -20.81 7.02 4.84
C LEU A 54 -21.65 8.02 4.03
N ASN A 55 -21.03 8.71 3.08
CA ASN A 55 -21.74 9.65 2.23
C ASN A 55 -22.51 8.98 1.09
N GLY A 56 -22.50 7.65 1.04
CA GLY A 56 -23.20 6.90 -0.01
C GLY A 56 -22.39 6.65 -1.26
N GLU A 57 -21.21 7.23 -1.37
CA GLU A 57 -20.36 7.01 -2.54
C GLU A 57 -19.69 5.65 -2.46
N THR A 58 -19.43 5.06 -3.64
CA THR A 58 -18.76 3.78 -3.74
C THR A 58 -17.35 3.98 -4.24
N THR A 59 -16.39 3.34 -3.56
CA THR A 59 -15.00 3.38 -3.96
C THR A 59 -14.44 1.97 -3.97
N GLN A 60 -13.26 1.80 -4.53
CA GLN A 60 -12.63 0.49 -4.63
C GLN A 60 -11.37 0.44 -3.78
N ARG A 61 -11.24 -0.65 -3.02
CA ARG A 61 -10.04 -0.97 -2.27
C ARG A 61 -9.39 -2.18 -2.92
N ALA A 62 -8.08 -2.11 -3.17
CA ALA A 62 -7.37 -3.18 -3.84
C ALA A 62 -6.10 -3.54 -3.09
N GLY A 63 -5.77 -4.83 -3.07
CA GLY A 63 -4.54 -5.32 -2.49
C GLY A 63 -3.60 -5.82 -3.58
N PHE A 64 -2.31 -5.49 -3.43
CA PHE A 64 -1.27 -5.86 -4.37
C PHE A 64 -0.13 -6.53 -3.63
N ALA A 65 0.42 -7.60 -4.21
CA ALA A 65 1.62 -8.24 -3.69
C ALA A 65 2.84 -7.69 -4.42
N PHE A 66 3.96 -7.59 -3.73
CA PHE A 66 5.23 -7.28 -4.37
C PHE A 66 5.70 -8.49 -5.17
N VAL A 67 6.21 -8.24 -6.38
CA VAL A 67 6.71 -9.31 -7.24
C VAL A 67 8.23 -9.22 -7.26
N ASN A 68 8.89 -10.19 -6.64
CA ASN A 68 10.36 -10.31 -6.61
C ASN A 68 11.05 -8.96 -6.32
N PRO A 69 10.71 -8.29 -5.21
CA PRO A 69 11.31 -6.99 -4.93
C PRO A 69 12.81 -7.13 -4.70
N PRO A 70 13.63 -6.23 -5.27
CA PRO A 70 15.06 -6.24 -4.96
C PRO A 70 15.30 -6.04 -3.46
N GLU A 71 16.38 -6.63 -2.93
CA GLU A 71 16.67 -6.55 -1.51
C GLU A 71 16.80 -5.11 -1.01
N SER A 72 17.39 -4.23 -1.82
CA SER A 72 17.54 -2.83 -1.45
C SER A 72 16.19 -2.13 -1.30
N ILE A 73 15.24 -2.44 -2.18
CA ILE A 73 13.90 -1.89 -2.11
C ILE A 73 13.18 -2.44 -0.87
N LEU A 74 13.27 -3.74 -0.66
CA LEU A 74 12.64 -4.38 0.48
C LEU A 74 13.18 -3.83 1.80
N ALA A 75 14.49 -3.62 1.90
CA ALA A 75 15.10 -3.05 3.09
C ALA A 75 14.59 -1.63 3.35
N THR A 76 14.41 -0.84 2.31
CA THR A 76 13.86 0.51 2.43
C THR A 76 12.43 0.47 2.94
N ILE A 77 11.62 -0.45 2.42
CA ILE A 77 10.24 -0.62 2.87
C ILE A 77 10.20 -1.04 4.33
N GLN A 78 11.05 -1.98 4.73
CA GLN A 78 11.12 -2.45 6.11
C GLN A 78 11.46 -1.32 7.07
N ARG A 79 12.43 -0.47 6.69
CA ARG A 79 12.79 0.69 7.50
C ARG A 79 11.63 1.66 7.65
N TYR A 80 10.89 1.88 6.56
CA TYR A 80 9.73 2.76 6.61
C TYR A 80 8.66 2.20 7.55
N ILE A 81 8.39 0.90 7.47
CA ILE A 81 7.41 0.25 8.34
C ILE A 81 7.82 0.38 9.81
N LEU A 82 9.09 0.16 10.12
CA LEU A 82 9.57 0.30 11.48
C LEU A 82 9.42 1.73 11.97
N THR A 83 9.66 2.70 11.12
CA THR A 83 9.47 4.11 11.47
C THR A 83 8.01 4.40 11.80
N LEU A 84 7.08 3.88 10.98
CA LEU A 84 5.65 4.04 11.25
C LEU A 84 5.25 3.39 12.57
N GLU A 85 5.75 2.21 12.85
CA GLU A 85 5.44 1.51 14.10
C GLU A 85 5.93 2.28 15.31
N ARG A 86 7.12 2.86 15.23
CA ARG A 86 7.66 3.69 16.31
C ARG A 86 6.78 4.91 16.55
N GLN A 87 6.39 5.60 15.50
CA GLN A 87 5.53 6.78 15.62
C GLN A 87 4.19 6.41 16.24
N HIS A 88 3.63 5.30 15.79
CA HIS A 88 2.34 4.82 16.28
C HIS A 88 2.43 4.45 17.77
N ARG A 89 3.49 3.73 18.12
CA ARG A 89 3.71 3.29 19.49
C ARG A 89 3.91 4.47 20.44
N SER A 90 4.68 5.46 19.99
CA SER A 90 4.94 6.66 20.79
C SER A 90 3.64 7.39 21.10
N ARG A 91 2.79 7.57 20.10
CA ARG A 91 1.50 8.24 20.29
C ARG A 91 0.57 7.43 21.18
N GLY A 92 0.50 6.13 20.96
CA GLY A 92 -0.33 5.25 21.76
C GLY A 92 0.09 5.22 23.22
N GLY A 93 1.40 5.21 23.44
CA GLY A 93 1.94 5.16 24.80
C GLY A 93 1.57 6.37 25.63
N ARG A 94 1.46 7.52 25.01
CA ARG A 94 1.15 8.74 25.75
C ARG A 94 -0.33 8.91 26.07
N GLY A 95 -1.16 8.16 25.41
CA GLY A 95 -2.59 8.23 25.65
C GLY A 95 -3.06 7.52 26.90
N ARG A 96 -2.15 6.99 27.66
CA ARG A 96 -2.52 6.15 28.82
C ARG A 96 -2.24 6.77 30.13
#